data_165d608303642d3514789f137b93eaf8
#
_entry.id   165d608303642d3514789f137b93eaf8
#
_cell.length_a   1.000
_cell.length_b   1.000
_cell.length_c   1.000
_cell.angle_alpha   90.00
_cell.angle_beta   90.00
_cell.angle_gamma   90.00
#
_symmetry.space_group_name_H-M   'P 1'
#
loop_
_entity.id
_entity.type
_entity.pdbx_description
1 polymer ?
#
loop_
_entity_poly.entity_id
_entity_poly.type
_entity_poly.pdbx_seq_one_letter_code
_entity_poly.pdbx_strand_id
1 'polypeptide(L)'
;MIMANEQGVENKGRKPRQRKVSQGVFLASLVLAIIVSFAAGTRSEEIYQIAAPIFGIKVAKQPLDTEVMKEVYRQLAANYDGDLDANKLSDGAARGMVKAVGDDYTTFLDKEEAAEFNKSLNGEVSGIGAEIGVRNLQPTVLRVLDDSPAKKAGLKTGDIFVAVNGTSVAGETASGVADKVTGEAGTTVKLTMRRGSESLDFSITRAQISDPSVRWSVSDDVGVLTISRFDDNTGSLARKAAKEFIDKGVKGVIIDLRNNGGGYLTAAQEVASLWLDNGKTVVTEKSRGQVTETVKASGNPTLKGKKTVVLVNGSSASASEIVAGALKDYQAAILVGEKTFGKGTVQKVINLSDDRILKVTVARWYTPQDRNITKEGIQPNQTVKMSSDDNNAGRDPQMARAKELAS
;
A
#
# COMPACT_ATOMS: atom_id res chain seq x y z
N MET A 1 -66.36 -33.20 -53.78
CA MET A 1 -67.29 -32.29 -54.45
C MET A 1 -67.53 -31.11 -53.53
N ILE A 2 -67.45 -29.93 -54.06
CA ILE A 2 -67.63 -28.56 -53.59
C ILE A 2 -66.28 -27.85 -53.26
N MET A 3 -65.98 -27.01 -54.22
CA MET A 3 -64.92 -26.00 -54.19
C MET A 3 -65.34 -24.83 -53.31
N ALA A 4 -64.43 -24.30 -52.54
CA ALA A 4 -64.58 -22.99 -51.87
C ALA A 4 -63.50 -22.04 -52.39
N ASN A 5 -63.95 -20.91 -52.81
CA ASN A 5 -63.32 -19.83 -53.54
C ASN A 5 -62.47 -18.97 -52.56
N GLU A 6 -61.13 -18.89 -52.71
CA GLU A 6 -60.31 -17.96 -52.00
C GLU A 6 -60.25 -16.61 -52.69
N GLN A 7 -60.91 -15.62 -52.10
CA GLN A 7 -60.70 -14.22 -52.44
C GLN A 7 -59.52 -13.64 -51.66
N GLY A 8 -58.41 -13.37 -52.42
CA GLY A 8 -57.24 -12.69 -51.86
C GLY A 8 -57.55 -11.26 -51.47
N VAL A 9 -57.40 -10.94 -50.25
CA VAL A 9 -57.42 -9.58 -49.71
C VAL A 9 -56.00 -9.00 -49.81
N GLU A 10 -55.80 -8.12 -50.81
CA GLU A 10 -54.56 -7.36 -50.98
C GLU A 10 -54.39 -6.31 -49.88
N ASN A 11 -53.54 -6.60 -48.88
CA ASN A 11 -53.26 -5.68 -47.84
C ASN A 11 -52.22 -4.64 -48.28
N LYS A 12 -52.71 -3.49 -48.75
CA LYS A 12 -51.88 -2.33 -49.10
C LYS A 12 -51.24 -1.74 -47.85
N GLY A 13 -50.02 -2.22 -47.50
CA GLY A 13 -49.19 -1.66 -46.44
C GLY A 13 -48.96 -0.17 -46.66
N ARG A 14 -49.47 0.65 -45.73
CA ARG A 14 -49.17 2.09 -45.66
C ARG A 14 -47.69 2.27 -45.38
N LYS A 15 -46.88 2.72 -46.35
CA LYS A 15 -45.51 3.16 -46.15
C LYS A 15 -45.49 4.27 -45.09
N PRO A 16 -44.58 4.22 -44.09
CA PRO A 16 -44.45 5.28 -43.09
C PRO A 16 -44.11 6.58 -43.81
N ARG A 17 -44.89 7.61 -43.58
CA ARG A 17 -44.70 8.96 -44.12
C ARG A 17 -43.42 9.51 -43.49
N GLN A 18 -42.30 9.50 -44.24
CA GLN A 18 -41.07 10.20 -43.83
C GLN A 18 -41.40 11.70 -43.76
N ARG A 19 -41.49 12.20 -42.53
CA ARG A 19 -41.57 13.65 -42.29
C ARG A 19 -40.21 14.23 -42.68
N LYS A 20 -40.09 14.86 -43.82
CA LYS A 20 -38.91 15.64 -44.20
C LYS A 20 -38.85 16.83 -43.28
N VAL A 21 -37.85 16.86 -42.37
CA VAL A 21 -37.53 18.03 -41.54
C VAL A 21 -37.11 19.13 -42.52
N SER A 22 -37.70 20.32 -42.43
CA SER A 22 -37.32 21.43 -43.32
C SER A 22 -35.86 21.82 -43.01
N GLN A 23 -35.10 22.25 -44.03
CA GLN A 23 -33.71 22.70 -43.86
C GLN A 23 -33.57 23.78 -42.79
N GLY A 24 -34.55 24.68 -42.67
CA GLY A 24 -34.56 25.71 -41.63
C GLY A 24 -34.70 25.14 -40.21
N VAL A 25 -35.58 24.13 -40.02
CA VAL A 25 -35.71 23.47 -38.68
C VAL A 25 -34.46 22.68 -38.36
N PHE A 26 -33.80 22.03 -39.32
CA PHE A 26 -32.54 21.34 -39.11
C PHE A 26 -31.41 22.29 -38.71
N LEU A 27 -31.26 23.41 -39.42
CA LEU A 27 -30.27 24.43 -39.11
C LEU A 27 -30.50 25.08 -37.73
N ALA A 28 -31.76 25.40 -37.39
CA ALA A 28 -32.12 25.94 -36.08
C ALA A 28 -31.82 24.94 -34.94
N SER A 29 -32.10 23.65 -35.15
CA SER A 29 -31.78 22.58 -34.19
C SER A 29 -30.28 22.42 -33.98
N LEU A 30 -29.49 22.52 -35.07
CA LEU A 30 -28.03 22.44 -35.02
C LEU A 30 -27.43 23.62 -34.26
N VAL A 31 -27.89 24.85 -34.55
CA VAL A 31 -27.47 26.06 -33.84
C VAL A 31 -27.83 25.98 -32.33
N LEU A 32 -29.05 25.52 -32.03
CA LEU A 32 -29.49 25.33 -30.66
C LEU A 32 -28.63 24.27 -29.95
N ALA A 33 -28.33 23.14 -30.60
CA ALA A 33 -27.47 22.10 -30.07
C ALA A 33 -26.04 22.62 -29.75
N ILE A 34 -25.49 23.45 -30.66
CA ILE A 34 -24.18 24.10 -30.47
C ILE A 34 -24.21 25.05 -29.27
N ILE A 35 -25.23 25.90 -29.16
CA ILE A 35 -25.39 26.83 -28.01
C ILE A 35 -25.54 26.07 -26.70
N VAL A 36 -26.38 25.03 -26.68
CA VAL A 36 -26.60 24.21 -25.47
C VAL A 36 -25.30 23.48 -25.10
N SER A 37 -24.57 22.89 -26.06
CA SER A 37 -23.32 22.20 -25.84
C SER A 37 -22.24 23.15 -25.34
N PHE A 38 -22.16 24.36 -25.90
CA PHE A 38 -21.24 25.40 -25.44
C PHE A 38 -21.58 25.87 -24.02
N ALA A 39 -22.87 26.15 -23.73
CA ALA A 39 -23.31 26.56 -22.41
C ALA A 39 -23.09 25.44 -21.37
N ALA A 40 -23.31 24.17 -21.74
CA ALA A 40 -23.03 23.02 -20.89
C ALA A 40 -21.52 22.84 -20.67
N GLY A 41 -20.71 23.04 -21.69
CA GLY A 41 -19.25 22.97 -21.60
C GLY A 41 -18.65 24.06 -20.70
N THR A 42 -19.14 25.31 -20.82
CA THR A 42 -18.67 26.44 -20.00
C THR A 42 -19.15 26.37 -18.55
N ARG A 43 -20.19 25.58 -18.24
CA ARG A 43 -20.75 25.37 -16.90
C ARG A 43 -20.62 23.92 -16.41
N SER A 44 -19.67 23.20 -16.95
CA SER A 44 -19.50 21.78 -16.64
C SER A 44 -19.35 21.52 -15.13
N GLU A 45 -18.66 22.40 -14.41
CA GLU A 45 -18.48 22.30 -12.97
C GLU A 45 -19.80 22.52 -12.20
N GLU A 46 -20.62 23.50 -12.60
CA GLU A 46 -21.92 23.74 -11.97
C GLU A 46 -22.88 22.55 -12.21
N ILE A 47 -22.85 22.00 -13.42
CA ILE A 47 -23.63 20.81 -13.78
C ILE A 47 -23.16 19.60 -12.97
N TYR A 48 -21.85 19.41 -12.82
CA TYR A 48 -21.29 18.35 -11.98
C TYR A 48 -21.73 18.49 -10.54
N GLN A 49 -21.69 19.68 -9.97
CA GLN A 49 -22.11 19.96 -8.59
C GLN A 49 -23.59 19.61 -8.33
N ILE A 50 -24.45 19.78 -9.34
CA ILE A 50 -25.88 19.45 -9.25
C ILE A 50 -26.13 17.96 -9.48
N ALA A 51 -25.46 17.36 -10.46
CA ALA A 51 -25.70 15.99 -10.88
C ALA A 51 -25.01 14.94 -9.98
N ALA A 52 -23.79 15.20 -9.55
CA ALA A 52 -23.00 14.23 -8.79
C ALA A 52 -23.66 13.74 -7.47
N PRO A 53 -24.37 14.57 -6.69
CA PRO A 53 -25.09 14.11 -5.50
C PRO A 53 -26.22 13.12 -5.79
N ILE A 54 -26.84 13.21 -6.99
CA ILE A 54 -27.91 12.28 -7.42
C ILE A 54 -27.33 10.86 -7.53
N PHE A 55 -26.07 10.75 -7.88
CA PHE A 55 -25.33 9.48 -7.98
C PHE A 55 -24.55 9.13 -6.70
N GLY A 56 -24.85 9.80 -5.58
CA GLY A 56 -24.18 9.56 -4.29
C GLY A 56 -22.75 10.09 -4.20
N ILE A 57 -22.30 10.87 -5.19
CA ILE A 57 -20.96 11.47 -5.20
C ILE A 57 -20.98 12.73 -4.32
N LYS A 58 -20.10 12.79 -3.33
CA LYS A 58 -19.97 13.98 -2.47
C LYS A 58 -19.27 15.09 -3.26
N VAL A 59 -19.87 16.24 -3.30
CA VAL A 59 -19.29 17.45 -3.89
C VAL A 59 -18.86 18.44 -2.81
N ALA A 60 -17.91 19.29 -3.14
CA ALA A 60 -17.46 20.36 -2.24
C ALA A 60 -18.62 21.35 -1.98
N LYS A 61 -18.74 21.82 -0.73
CA LYS A 61 -19.77 22.83 -0.39
C LYS A 61 -19.54 24.18 -1.06
N GLN A 62 -18.30 24.47 -1.41
CA GLN A 62 -17.91 25.66 -2.14
C GLN A 62 -17.04 25.24 -3.33
N PRO A 63 -17.30 25.76 -4.53
CA PRO A 63 -16.43 25.52 -5.68
C PRO A 63 -15.04 26.10 -5.43
N LEU A 64 -14.02 25.45 -5.93
CA LEU A 64 -12.66 25.99 -5.89
C LEU A 64 -12.55 27.14 -6.87
N ASP A 65 -12.13 28.32 -6.39
CA ASP A 65 -11.77 29.43 -7.25
C ASP A 65 -10.41 29.16 -7.90
N THR A 66 -10.41 28.92 -9.20
CA THR A 66 -9.20 28.64 -9.98
C THR A 66 -8.63 29.89 -10.65
N GLU A 67 -9.30 31.05 -10.55
CA GLU A 67 -8.85 32.28 -11.24
C GLU A 67 -7.51 32.76 -10.71
N VAL A 68 -7.29 32.68 -9.40
CA VAL A 68 -6.00 33.06 -8.79
C VAL A 68 -4.86 32.19 -9.34
N MET A 69 -5.09 30.87 -9.49
CA MET A 69 -4.07 29.97 -10.07
C MET A 69 -3.77 30.32 -11.53
N LYS A 70 -4.80 30.63 -12.31
CA LYS A 70 -4.65 31.06 -13.71
C LYS A 70 -3.92 32.40 -13.81
N GLU A 71 -4.21 33.31 -12.89
CA GLU A 71 -3.52 34.61 -12.85
C GLU A 71 -2.04 34.43 -12.52
N VAL A 72 -1.73 33.67 -11.47
CA VAL A 72 -0.34 33.36 -11.12
C VAL A 72 0.41 32.73 -12.30
N TYR A 73 -0.19 31.75 -12.97
CA TYR A 73 0.43 31.14 -14.15
C TYR A 73 0.69 32.15 -15.27
N ARG A 74 -0.31 33.04 -15.56
CA ARG A 74 -0.11 34.14 -16.56
C ARG A 74 1.01 35.07 -16.19
N GLN A 75 1.11 35.45 -14.91
CA GLN A 75 2.17 36.36 -14.45
C GLN A 75 3.55 35.69 -14.48
N LEU A 76 3.63 34.41 -14.14
CA LEU A 76 4.87 33.63 -14.29
C LEU A 76 5.29 33.56 -15.76
N ALA A 77 4.37 33.22 -16.65
CA ALA A 77 4.64 33.13 -18.09
C ALA A 77 5.09 34.48 -18.72
N ALA A 78 4.61 35.59 -18.16
CA ALA A 78 4.95 36.92 -18.67
C ALA A 78 6.25 37.49 -18.09
N ASN A 79 6.65 37.11 -16.89
CA ASN A 79 7.71 37.82 -16.13
C ASN A 79 8.86 36.95 -15.65
N TYR A 80 8.70 35.61 -15.65
CA TYR A 80 9.76 34.72 -15.18
C TYR A 80 10.90 34.63 -16.21
N ASP A 81 12.14 34.85 -15.75
CA ASP A 81 13.34 34.72 -16.57
C ASP A 81 13.85 33.28 -16.59
N GLY A 82 13.11 32.39 -17.31
CA GLY A 82 13.43 30.99 -17.45
C GLY A 82 12.31 30.21 -18.10
N ASP A 83 12.52 28.90 -18.36
CA ASP A 83 11.51 28.01 -18.92
C ASP A 83 10.54 27.54 -17.86
N LEU A 84 9.25 27.52 -18.19
CA LEU A 84 8.19 27.02 -17.35
C LEU A 84 7.79 25.60 -17.79
N ASP A 85 7.88 24.65 -16.88
CA ASP A 85 7.35 23.32 -17.06
C ASP A 85 5.91 23.26 -16.50
N ALA A 86 4.91 23.21 -17.39
CA ALA A 86 3.51 23.21 -17.02
C ALA A 86 3.12 21.98 -16.18
N ASN A 87 3.75 20.83 -16.41
CA ASN A 87 3.49 19.60 -15.63
C ASN A 87 3.98 19.77 -14.19
N LYS A 88 5.23 20.25 -14.01
CA LYS A 88 5.77 20.53 -12.67
C LYS A 88 4.96 21.58 -11.92
N LEU A 89 4.48 22.61 -12.60
CA LEU A 89 3.61 23.62 -11.98
C LEU A 89 2.25 23.01 -11.56
N SER A 90 1.66 22.16 -12.40
CA SER A 90 0.41 21.48 -12.08
C SER A 90 0.58 20.52 -10.90
N ASP A 91 1.65 19.73 -10.86
CA ASP A 91 1.96 18.83 -9.75
C ASP A 91 2.23 19.60 -8.45
N GLY A 92 2.96 20.71 -8.54
CA GLY A 92 3.20 21.62 -7.43
C GLY A 92 1.92 22.21 -6.86
N ALA A 93 0.99 22.64 -7.72
CA ALA A 93 -0.31 23.15 -7.33
C ALA A 93 -1.19 22.06 -6.65
N ALA A 94 -1.24 20.87 -7.23
CA ALA A 94 -1.95 19.71 -6.65
C ALA A 94 -1.39 19.34 -5.26
N ARG A 95 -0.07 19.30 -5.14
CA ARG A 95 0.63 19.03 -3.87
C ARG A 95 0.35 20.11 -2.82
N GLY A 96 0.34 21.39 -3.23
CA GLY A 96 -0.03 22.52 -2.37
C GLY A 96 -1.47 22.43 -1.88
N MET A 97 -2.40 22.08 -2.77
CA MET A 97 -3.81 21.88 -2.44
C MET A 97 -3.99 20.77 -1.40
N VAL A 98 -3.36 19.62 -1.60
CA VAL A 98 -3.40 18.48 -0.66
C VAL A 98 -2.81 18.87 0.68
N LYS A 99 -1.68 19.58 0.71
CA LYS A 99 -1.06 20.07 1.94
C LYS A 99 -1.97 21.01 2.73
N ALA A 100 -2.78 21.81 2.05
CA ALA A 100 -3.72 22.74 2.69
C ALA A 100 -4.88 22.04 3.41
N VAL A 101 -5.12 20.74 3.14
CA VAL A 101 -6.10 19.93 3.89
C VAL A 101 -5.68 19.74 5.34
N GLY A 102 -4.37 19.77 5.65
CA GLY A 102 -3.84 19.62 7.02
C GLY A 102 -3.90 18.18 7.56
N ASP A 103 -3.99 17.18 6.68
CA ASP A 103 -3.94 15.77 7.05
C ASP A 103 -2.59 15.17 6.61
N ASP A 104 -1.81 14.70 7.59
CA ASP A 104 -0.46 14.14 7.38
C ASP A 104 -0.44 12.90 6.48
N TYR A 105 -1.58 12.23 6.33
CA TYR A 105 -1.69 10.98 5.58
C TYR A 105 -2.28 11.15 4.18
N THR A 106 -2.95 12.28 3.91
CA THR A 106 -3.44 12.62 2.57
C THR A 106 -2.28 13.14 1.72
N THR A 107 -1.97 12.46 0.61
CA THR A 107 -0.78 12.74 -0.19
C THR A 107 -1.10 12.67 -1.67
N PHE A 108 -0.59 13.62 -2.45
CA PHE A 108 -0.53 13.56 -3.89
C PHE A 108 0.82 12.97 -4.29
N LEU A 109 0.80 12.01 -5.19
CA LEU A 109 1.98 11.41 -5.79
C LEU A 109 1.98 11.75 -7.28
N ASP A 110 3.06 12.33 -7.76
CA ASP A 110 3.29 12.50 -9.19
C ASP A 110 3.54 11.14 -9.87
N LYS A 111 3.78 11.15 -11.17
CA LYS A 111 3.93 9.93 -11.97
C LYS A 111 5.06 9.02 -11.47
N GLU A 112 6.23 9.60 -11.16
CA GLU A 112 7.40 8.89 -10.67
C GLU A 112 7.13 8.30 -9.27
N GLU A 113 6.64 9.12 -8.35
CA GLU A 113 6.29 8.71 -6.99
C GLU A 113 5.18 7.64 -6.97
N ALA A 114 4.20 7.75 -7.88
CA ALA A 114 3.13 6.77 -8.04
C ALA A 114 3.65 5.42 -8.54
N ALA A 115 4.58 5.43 -9.49
CA ALA A 115 5.23 4.23 -9.98
C ALA A 115 6.04 3.53 -8.87
N GLU A 116 6.80 4.29 -8.07
CA GLU A 116 7.54 3.77 -6.93
C GLU A 116 6.61 3.21 -5.84
N PHE A 117 5.53 3.93 -5.55
CA PHE A 117 4.51 3.47 -4.60
C PHE A 117 3.91 2.13 -5.02
N ASN A 118 3.52 1.98 -6.28
CA ASN A 118 2.97 0.73 -6.80
C ASN A 118 3.99 -0.43 -6.75
N LYS A 119 5.25 -0.17 -7.11
CA LYS A 119 6.33 -1.15 -6.97
C LYS A 119 6.51 -1.60 -5.52
N SER A 120 6.51 -0.65 -4.59
CA SER A 120 6.67 -0.97 -3.17
C SER A 120 5.51 -1.79 -2.60
N LEU A 121 4.27 -1.50 -3.02
CA LEU A 121 3.10 -2.30 -2.66
C LEU A 121 3.20 -3.75 -3.16
N ASN A 122 3.69 -3.93 -4.38
CA ASN A 122 3.85 -5.25 -4.99
C ASN A 122 5.12 -5.98 -4.50
N GLY A 123 5.94 -5.32 -3.67
CA GLY A 123 7.23 -5.87 -3.25
C GLY A 123 8.24 -6.03 -4.38
N GLU A 124 8.06 -5.26 -5.44
CA GLU A 124 8.97 -5.20 -6.56
C GLU A 124 10.07 -4.19 -6.24
N VAL A 125 11.22 -4.68 -5.84
CA VAL A 125 12.40 -3.86 -5.58
C VAL A 125 13.44 -4.13 -6.65
N SER A 126 13.88 -3.06 -7.33
CA SER A 126 15.00 -3.18 -8.26
C SER A 126 16.30 -2.93 -7.51
N GLY A 127 17.18 -3.93 -7.46
CA GLY A 127 18.41 -3.84 -6.70
C GLY A 127 19.24 -5.10 -6.73
N ILE A 128 20.05 -5.30 -5.69
CA ILE A 128 20.93 -6.47 -5.59
C ILE A 128 20.33 -7.64 -4.78
N GLY A 129 19.27 -7.40 -3.98
CA GLY A 129 18.65 -8.42 -3.13
C GLY A 129 19.41 -8.70 -1.85
N ALA A 130 19.82 -7.64 -1.17
CA ALA A 130 20.40 -7.70 0.16
C ALA A 130 19.66 -6.73 1.08
N GLU A 131 19.34 -7.18 2.29
CA GLU A 131 18.84 -6.33 3.37
C GLU A 131 20.01 -5.66 4.07
N ILE A 132 19.97 -4.32 4.14
CA ILE A 132 21.04 -3.50 4.71
C ILE A 132 20.57 -2.94 6.06
N GLY A 133 21.39 -3.11 7.07
CA GLY A 133 21.16 -2.51 8.39
C GLY A 133 22.46 -1.96 8.98
N VAL A 134 22.45 -1.66 10.26
CA VAL A 134 23.63 -1.17 10.98
C VAL A 134 24.04 -2.18 12.06
N ARG A 135 25.30 -2.56 12.09
CA ARG A 135 25.95 -3.30 13.18
C ARG A 135 27.26 -2.60 13.56
N ASN A 136 27.50 -2.41 14.84
CA ASN A 136 28.69 -1.70 15.30
C ASN A 136 28.90 -0.34 14.60
N LEU A 137 27.81 0.42 14.42
CA LEU A 137 27.77 1.71 13.73
C LEU A 137 28.24 1.65 12.24
N GLN A 138 28.24 0.48 11.64
CA GLN A 138 28.65 0.28 10.24
C GLN A 138 27.52 -0.31 9.42
N PRO A 139 27.26 0.20 8.20
CA PRO A 139 26.32 -0.40 7.27
C PRO A 139 26.73 -1.83 6.96
N THR A 140 25.84 -2.78 7.21
CA THR A 140 26.14 -4.22 7.17
C THR A 140 25.01 -4.96 6.45
N VAL A 141 25.37 -6.01 5.72
CA VAL A 141 24.40 -6.94 5.13
C VAL A 141 23.79 -7.78 6.25
N LEU A 142 22.50 -7.58 6.52
CA LEU A 142 21.76 -8.35 7.51
C LEU A 142 21.25 -9.67 6.95
N ARG A 143 20.88 -9.66 5.67
CA ARG A 143 20.38 -10.83 4.95
C ARG A 143 20.64 -10.71 3.44
N VAL A 144 20.88 -11.82 2.80
CA VAL A 144 20.94 -11.95 1.34
C VAL A 144 19.76 -12.81 0.90
N LEU A 145 18.96 -12.30 -0.05
CA LEU A 145 17.81 -13.01 -0.59
C LEU A 145 18.28 -14.20 -1.47
N ASP A 146 17.56 -15.30 -1.37
CA ASP A 146 17.80 -16.42 -2.27
C ASP A 146 17.49 -16.01 -3.72
N ASP A 147 18.19 -16.63 -4.66
CA ASP A 147 18.11 -16.35 -6.11
C ASP A 147 18.47 -14.91 -6.54
N SER A 148 18.88 -14.05 -5.61
CA SER A 148 19.23 -12.65 -5.87
C SER A 148 20.58 -12.48 -6.58
N PRO A 149 20.80 -11.32 -7.25
CA PRO A 149 22.13 -10.96 -7.77
C PRO A 149 23.23 -10.94 -6.71
N ALA A 150 22.91 -10.46 -5.48
CA ALA A 150 23.86 -10.46 -4.36
C ALA A 150 24.29 -11.89 -3.96
N LYS A 151 23.34 -12.83 -3.92
CA LYS A 151 23.61 -14.24 -3.63
C LYS A 151 24.50 -14.85 -4.69
N LYS A 152 24.19 -14.61 -5.96
CA LYS A 152 24.98 -15.11 -7.11
C LYS A 152 26.39 -14.53 -7.14
N ALA A 153 26.55 -13.28 -6.73
CA ALA A 153 27.85 -12.64 -6.60
C ALA A 153 28.67 -13.11 -5.39
N GLY A 154 28.07 -13.85 -4.45
CA GLY A 154 28.75 -14.37 -3.26
C GLY A 154 28.77 -13.42 -2.08
N LEU A 155 27.88 -12.40 -2.05
CA LEU A 155 27.65 -11.55 -0.89
C LEU A 155 27.11 -12.40 0.26
N LYS A 156 27.52 -12.11 1.50
CA LYS A 156 27.12 -12.87 2.69
C LYS A 156 26.60 -11.95 3.81
N THR A 157 25.74 -12.50 4.61
CA THR A 157 25.33 -11.85 5.88
C THR A 157 26.57 -11.57 6.72
N GLY A 158 26.65 -10.34 7.27
CA GLY A 158 27.80 -9.87 8.04
C GLY A 158 28.83 -9.10 7.22
N ASP A 159 28.74 -9.06 5.89
CA ASP A 159 29.59 -8.21 5.06
C ASP A 159 29.32 -6.74 5.36
N ILE A 160 30.35 -5.95 5.54
CA ILE A 160 30.27 -4.53 5.91
C ILE A 160 30.54 -3.70 4.67
N PHE A 161 29.68 -2.72 4.38
CA PHE A 161 29.87 -1.78 3.28
C PHE A 161 30.99 -0.80 3.60
N VAL A 162 31.95 -0.70 2.71
CA VAL A 162 33.07 0.26 2.76
C VAL A 162 32.88 1.37 1.73
N ALA A 163 32.55 0.99 0.50
CA ALA A 163 32.27 1.97 -0.56
C ALA A 163 31.21 1.43 -1.54
N VAL A 164 30.47 2.35 -2.15
CA VAL A 164 29.53 2.12 -3.26
C VAL A 164 29.93 2.98 -4.43
N ASN A 165 30.14 2.37 -5.60
CA ASN A 165 30.64 3.01 -6.82
C ASN A 165 31.91 3.88 -6.58
N GLY A 166 32.83 3.39 -5.73
CA GLY A 166 34.05 4.09 -5.37
C GLY A 166 33.90 5.21 -4.33
N THR A 167 32.67 5.53 -3.90
CA THR A 167 32.42 6.53 -2.86
C THR A 167 32.30 5.86 -1.50
N SER A 168 33.09 6.30 -0.52
CA SER A 168 33.04 5.77 0.85
C SER A 168 31.67 6.00 1.48
N VAL A 169 31.20 4.99 2.23
CA VAL A 169 29.94 5.05 2.98
C VAL A 169 30.17 5.09 4.50
N ALA A 170 31.36 5.45 4.94
CA ALA A 170 31.68 5.61 6.37
C ALA A 170 30.78 6.65 7.02
N GLY A 171 30.12 6.28 8.09
CA GLY A 171 29.21 7.16 8.85
C GLY A 171 27.82 7.34 8.21
N GLU A 172 27.54 6.69 7.09
CA GLU A 172 26.21 6.74 6.47
C GLU A 172 25.20 5.85 7.21
N THR A 173 23.93 6.21 7.08
CA THR A 173 22.83 5.38 7.57
C THR A 173 22.60 4.17 6.64
N ALA A 174 21.96 3.12 7.14
CA ALA A 174 21.56 1.98 6.31
C ALA A 174 20.70 2.40 5.12
N SER A 175 19.80 3.36 5.30
CA SER A 175 18.96 3.90 4.23
C SER A 175 19.79 4.61 3.17
N GLY A 176 20.72 5.47 3.57
CA GLY A 176 21.60 6.19 2.61
C GLY A 176 22.45 5.23 1.77
N VAL A 177 22.91 4.12 2.36
CA VAL A 177 23.59 3.06 1.60
C VAL A 177 22.62 2.31 0.70
N ALA A 178 21.42 1.97 1.19
CA ALA A 178 20.40 1.29 0.41
C ALA A 178 20.01 2.12 -0.85
N ASP A 179 19.83 3.44 -0.70
CA ASP A 179 19.52 4.34 -1.81
C ASP A 179 20.59 4.32 -2.92
N LYS A 180 21.87 4.22 -2.54
CA LYS A 180 23.00 4.11 -3.50
C LYS A 180 23.10 2.73 -4.15
N VAL A 181 22.69 1.69 -3.44
CA VAL A 181 22.73 0.31 -3.92
C VAL A 181 21.53 -0.01 -4.81
N THR A 182 20.37 0.57 -4.51
CA THR A 182 19.16 0.50 -5.32
C THR A 182 19.36 1.22 -6.66
N GLY A 183 18.62 0.85 -7.67
CA GLY A 183 18.64 1.48 -8.99
C GLY A 183 18.02 0.62 -10.06
N GLU A 184 17.97 1.12 -11.27
CA GLU A 184 17.30 0.48 -12.40
C GLU A 184 17.85 -0.92 -12.69
N ALA A 185 16.93 -1.88 -12.95
CA ALA A 185 17.30 -3.24 -13.32
C ALA A 185 18.15 -3.26 -14.61
N GLY A 186 19.17 -4.11 -14.64
CA GLY A 186 20.14 -4.17 -15.73
C GLY A 186 21.36 -3.25 -15.54
N THR A 187 21.31 -2.27 -14.65
CA THR A 187 22.47 -1.44 -14.31
C THR A 187 23.38 -2.15 -13.31
N THR A 188 24.65 -1.76 -13.27
CA THR A 188 25.66 -2.40 -12.40
C THR A 188 26.04 -1.47 -11.26
N VAL A 189 26.11 -2.01 -10.04
CA VAL A 189 26.70 -1.35 -8.87
C VAL A 189 28.01 -2.02 -8.49
N LYS A 190 29.02 -1.22 -8.17
CA LYS A 190 30.29 -1.70 -7.63
C LYS A 190 30.32 -1.51 -6.12
N LEU A 191 30.58 -2.58 -5.38
CA LEU A 191 30.63 -2.56 -3.92
C LEU A 191 32.02 -2.96 -3.46
N THR A 192 32.61 -2.15 -2.58
CA THR A 192 33.75 -2.56 -1.79
C THR A 192 33.24 -2.94 -0.41
N MET A 193 33.44 -4.19 -0.02
CA MET A 193 32.95 -4.79 1.22
C MET A 193 34.10 -5.25 2.10
N ARG A 194 33.86 -5.35 3.41
CA ARG A 194 34.79 -5.96 4.35
C ARG A 194 34.14 -7.19 4.99
N ARG A 195 34.83 -8.33 4.87
CA ARG A 195 34.43 -9.61 5.48
C ARG A 195 35.54 -10.05 6.45
N GLY A 196 35.31 -9.86 7.76
CA GLY A 196 36.37 -10.00 8.75
C GLY A 196 37.49 -8.98 8.50
N SER A 197 38.70 -9.45 8.19
CA SER A 197 39.87 -8.63 7.82
C SER A 197 40.06 -8.44 6.31
N GLU A 198 39.30 -9.12 5.48
CA GLU A 198 39.45 -9.10 4.03
C GLU A 198 38.64 -7.98 3.40
N SER A 199 39.23 -7.30 2.41
CA SER A 199 38.52 -6.38 1.49
C SER A 199 38.14 -7.13 0.22
N LEU A 200 36.86 -7.06 -0.13
CA LEU A 200 36.28 -7.78 -1.28
C LEU A 200 35.55 -6.78 -2.17
N ASP A 201 35.81 -6.85 -3.47
CA ASP A 201 35.10 -6.06 -4.46
C ASP A 201 34.08 -6.92 -5.21
N PHE A 202 32.86 -6.40 -5.32
CA PHE A 202 31.76 -7.02 -6.04
C PHE A 202 31.28 -6.09 -7.14
N SER A 203 31.02 -6.64 -8.32
CA SER A 203 30.32 -5.96 -9.40
C SER A 203 29.00 -6.68 -9.62
N ILE A 204 27.90 -6.07 -9.23
CA ILE A 204 26.60 -6.73 -9.18
C ILE A 204 25.61 -6.01 -10.11
N THR A 205 25.09 -6.74 -11.09
CA THR A 205 24.03 -6.24 -11.96
C THR A 205 22.71 -6.29 -11.20
N ARG A 206 22.07 -5.12 -11.06
CA ARG A 206 20.76 -5.01 -10.42
C ARG A 206 19.72 -5.78 -11.21
N ALA A 207 18.78 -6.40 -10.52
CA ALA A 207 17.64 -7.08 -11.12
C ALA A 207 16.36 -6.68 -10.41
N GLN A 208 15.23 -6.96 -11.05
CA GLN A 208 13.96 -6.95 -10.36
C GLN A 208 13.93 -8.10 -9.36
N ILE A 209 13.70 -7.80 -8.11
CA ILE A 209 13.71 -8.75 -7.01
C ILE A 209 12.31 -8.83 -6.45
N SER A 210 11.77 -10.03 -6.38
CA SER A 210 10.54 -10.29 -5.65
C SER A 210 10.92 -10.85 -4.29
N ASP A 211 10.75 -10.05 -3.25
CA ASP A 211 10.87 -10.51 -1.87
C ASP A 211 9.47 -10.95 -1.40
N PRO A 212 9.23 -12.23 -1.09
CA PRO A 212 7.91 -12.66 -0.64
C PRO A 212 7.50 -11.93 0.65
N SER A 213 6.26 -11.43 0.69
CA SER A 213 5.72 -10.71 1.84
C SER A 213 5.65 -11.54 3.13
N VAL A 214 5.66 -12.86 2.98
CA VAL A 214 5.62 -13.80 4.09
C VAL A 214 6.75 -14.81 3.97
N ARG A 215 7.48 -14.98 5.07
CA ARG A 215 8.45 -16.05 5.29
C ARG A 215 8.11 -16.81 6.55
N TRP A 216 8.43 -18.08 6.59
CA TRP A 216 8.20 -18.87 7.78
C TRP A 216 9.27 -19.92 8.01
N SER A 217 9.40 -20.33 9.26
CA SER A 217 10.27 -21.43 9.68
C SER A 217 9.65 -22.15 10.87
N VAL A 218 10.11 -23.35 11.13
CA VAL A 218 9.77 -24.12 12.34
C VAL A 218 11.05 -24.47 13.06
N SER A 219 11.12 -24.16 14.34
CA SER A 219 12.23 -24.50 15.22
C SER A 219 11.69 -24.80 16.61
N ASP A 220 12.14 -25.89 17.23
CA ASP A 220 11.80 -26.26 18.62
C ASP A 220 10.27 -26.30 18.88
N ASP A 221 9.50 -26.92 18.00
CA ASP A 221 8.04 -26.99 18.03
C ASP A 221 7.30 -25.63 17.93
N VAL A 222 7.99 -24.56 17.56
CA VAL A 222 7.43 -23.23 17.36
C VAL A 222 7.51 -22.83 15.90
N GLY A 223 6.36 -22.44 15.33
CA GLY A 223 6.28 -21.84 14.00
C GLY A 223 6.54 -20.34 14.08
N VAL A 224 7.47 -19.83 13.29
CA VAL A 224 7.72 -18.38 13.16
C VAL A 224 7.22 -17.92 11.81
N LEU A 225 6.28 -16.98 11.81
CA LEU A 225 5.67 -16.35 10.63
C LEU A 225 6.12 -14.88 10.57
N THR A 226 7.03 -14.54 9.68
CA THR A 226 7.47 -13.16 9.48
C THR A 226 6.71 -12.55 8.31
N ILE A 227 6.02 -11.44 8.54
CA ILE A 227 5.27 -10.71 7.52
C ILE A 227 5.94 -9.34 7.37
N SER A 228 6.56 -9.10 6.22
CA SER A 228 7.28 -7.84 5.93
C SER A 228 6.39 -6.73 5.40
N ARG A 229 5.27 -7.08 4.75
CA ARG A 229 4.22 -6.18 4.24
C ARG A 229 2.93 -6.97 3.99
N PHE A 230 1.84 -6.26 3.78
CA PHE A 230 0.54 -6.86 3.45
C PHE A 230 0.20 -6.58 1.98
N ASP A 231 0.55 -7.52 1.10
CA ASP A 231 0.26 -7.49 -0.35
C ASP A 231 -0.77 -8.57 -0.74
N ASP A 232 -1.09 -8.66 -2.04
CA ASP A 232 -2.08 -9.61 -2.58
C ASP A 232 -1.72 -11.08 -2.32
N ASN A 233 -0.45 -11.39 -2.10
CA ASN A 233 0.02 -12.76 -1.85
C ASN A 233 0.08 -13.12 -0.37
N THR A 234 0.02 -12.13 0.53
CA THR A 234 0.25 -12.32 1.98
C THR A 234 -0.69 -13.35 2.58
N GLY A 235 -1.98 -13.25 2.30
CA GLY A 235 -2.98 -14.20 2.83
C GLY A 235 -2.76 -15.63 2.36
N SER A 236 -2.44 -15.81 1.08
CA SER A 236 -2.18 -17.13 0.51
C SER A 236 -0.91 -17.78 1.08
N LEU A 237 0.16 -16.99 1.24
CA LEU A 237 1.42 -17.43 1.84
C LEU A 237 1.25 -17.75 3.34
N ALA A 238 0.51 -16.92 4.07
CA ALA A 238 0.21 -17.17 5.48
C ALA A 238 -0.62 -18.45 5.70
N ARG A 239 -1.61 -18.73 4.82
CA ARG A 239 -2.34 -20.01 4.84
C ARG A 239 -1.43 -21.20 4.57
N LYS A 240 -0.50 -21.08 3.63
CA LYS A 240 0.49 -22.13 3.34
C LYS A 240 1.39 -22.38 4.56
N ALA A 241 1.87 -21.33 5.22
CA ALA A 241 2.64 -21.45 6.44
C ALA A 241 1.83 -22.11 7.57
N ALA A 242 0.57 -21.67 7.77
CA ALA A 242 -0.33 -22.24 8.78
C ALA A 242 -0.55 -23.74 8.56
N LYS A 243 -0.76 -24.16 7.31
CA LYS A 243 -0.87 -25.59 6.98
C LYS A 243 0.40 -26.35 7.35
N GLU A 244 1.58 -25.85 7.01
CA GLU A 244 2.85 -26.48 7.35
C GLU A 244 3.05 -26.58 8.87
N PHE A 245 2.65 -25.54 9.63
CA PHE A 245 2.71 -25.55 11.09
C PHE A 245 1.83 -26.64 11.69
N ILE A 246 0.62 -26.84 11.14
CA ILE A 246 -0.27 -27.92 11.57
C ILE A 246 0.32 -29.28 11.21
N ASP A 247 0.76 -29.46 9.97
CA ASP A 247 1.34 -30.72 9.48
C ASP A 247 2.58 -31.13 10.31
N LYS A 248 3.37 -30.16 10.78
CA LYS A 248 4.55 -30.38 11.65
C LYS A 248 4.21 -30.45 13.14
N GLY A 249 2.95 -30.28 13.53
CA GLY A 249 2.51 -30.38 14.92
C GLY A 249 3.07 -29.29 15.85
N VAL A 250 3.33 -28.06 15.35
CA VAL A 250 3.86 -26.98 16.19
C VAL A 250 2.94 -26.71 17.39
N LYS A 251 3.53 -26.42 18.54
CA LYS A 251 2.80 -26.12 19.79
C LYS A 251 2.39 -24.67 19.87
N GLY A 252 3.25 -23.77 19.37
CA GLY A 252 3.00 -22.35 19.37
C GLY A 252 3.42 -21.66 18.07
N VAL A 253 2.97 -20.42 17.90
CA VAL A 253 3.23 -19.60 16.72
C VAL A 253 3.70 -18.22 17.12
N ILE A 254 4.75 -17.73 16.49
CA ILE A 254 5.20 -16.35 16.58
C ILE A 254 4.89 -15.66 15.26
N ILE A 255 4.18 -14.53 15.30
CA ILE A 255 3.97 -13.64 14.17
C ILE A 255 4.92 -12.47 14.35
N ASP A 256 5.87 -12.28 13.45
CA ASP A 256 6.78 -11.13 13.48
C ASP A 256 6.28 -10.04 12.51
N LEU A 257 5.75 -8.96 13.10
CA LEU A 257 5.26 -7.75 12.41
C LEU A 257 6.19 -6.55 12.64
N ARG A 258 7.35 -6.75 13.21
CA ARG A 258 8.32 -5.67 13.38
C ARG A 258 8.77 -5.12 12.04
N ASN A 259 8.91 -3.80 11.97
CA ASN A 259 9.28 -3.05 10.75
C ASN A 259 8.28 -3.21 9.57
N ASN A 260 7.06 -3.68 9.83
CA ASN A 260 6.02 -3.82 8.82
C ASN A 260 5.08 -2.61 8.84
N GLY A 261 5.21 -1.72 7.87
CA GLY A 261 4.40 -0.50 7.72
C GLY A 261 2.93 -0.73 7.32
N GLY A 262 2.52 -1.99 7.11
CA GLY A 262 1.15 -2.36 6.74
C GLY A 262 1.00 -2.77 5.27
N GLY A 263 -0.09 -2.36 4.65
CA GLY A 263 -0.48 -2.70 3.28
C GLY A 263 -1.99 -2.89 3.16
N TYR A 264 -2.43 -3.89 2.39
CA TYR A 264 -3.85 -4.12 2.11
C TYR A 264 -4.64 -4.61 3.32
N LEU A 265 -5.81 -4.02 3.52
CA LEU A 265 -6.75 -4.41 4.57
C LEU A 265 -7.26 -5.84 4.39
N THR A 266 -7.52 -6.24 3.14
CA THR A 266 -7.93 -7.61 2.79
C THR A 266 -6.90 -8.65 3.22
N ALA A 267 -5.63 -8.37 3.04
CA ALA A 267 -4.55 -9.25 3.46
C ALA A 267 -4.47 -9.35 5.01
N ALA A 268 -4.68 -8.24 5.73
CA ALA A 268 -4.77 -8.26 7.19
C ALA A 268 -5.97 -9.09 7.69
N GLN A 269 -7.13 -8.96 7.04
CA GLN A 269 -8.31 -9.78 7.30
C GLN A 269 -8.00 -11.27 7.13
N GLU A 270 -7.38 -11.66 6.02
CA GLU A 270 -7.03 -13.04 5.73
C GLU A 270 -6.06 -13.63 6.75
N VAL A 271 -5.05 -12.86 7.15
CA VAL A 271 -4.09 -13.27 8.20
C VAL A 271 -4.79 -13.43 9.54
N ALA A 272 -5.57 -12.44 10.00
CA ALA A 272 -6.29 -12.51 11.27
C ALA A 272 -7.28 -13.69 11.30
N SER A 273 -7.87 -14.04 10.15
CA SER A 273 -8.81 -15.15 10.00
C SER A 273 -8.20 -16.53 10.25
N LEU A 274 -6.87 -16.65 10.32
CA LEU A 274 -6.21 -17.90 10.71
C LEU A 274 -6.40 -18.23 12.19
N TRP A 275 -6.74 -17.23 13.02
CA TRP A 275 -6.98 -17.40 14.47
C TRP A 275 -8.42 -17.14 14.88
N LEU A 276 -9.15 -16.31 14.14
CA LEU A 276 -10.47 -15.83 14.53
C LEU A 276 -11.59 -16.63 13.84
N ASP A 277 -12.61 -16.97 14.60
CA ASP A 277 -13.80 -17.63 14.04
C ASP A 277 -14.45 -16.79 12.94
N ASN A 278 -15.02 -17.47 11.97
CA ASN A 278 -15.79 -16.84 10.91
C ASN A 278 -16.87 -15.90 11.47
N GLY A 279 -16.96 -14.71 10.92
CA GLY A 279 -17.90 -13.67 11.32
C GLY A 279 -17.44 -12.78 12.49
N LYS A 280 -16.32 -13.08 13.17
CA LYS A 280 -15.74 -12.19 14.18
C LYS A 280 -15.22 -10.91 13.52
N THR A 281 -15.49 -9.76 14.14
CA THR A 281 -14.99 -8.48 13.65
C THR A 281 -13.47 -8.43 13.71
N VAL A 282 -12.82 -8.10 12.61
CA VAL A 282 -11.38 -7.84 12.56
C VAL A 282 -11.12 -6.36 12.78
N VAL A 283 -11.90 -5.51 12.11
CA VAL A 283 -11.80 -4.06 12.18
C VAL A 283 -13.13 -3.42 11.79
N THR A 284 -13.44 -2.27 12.37
CA THR A 284 -14.58 -1.43 12.00
C THR A 284 -14.09 -0.09 11.48
N GLU A 285 -14.60 0.33 10.33
CA GLU A 285 -14.32 1.65 9.78
C GLU A 285 -15.44 2.62 10.13
N LYS A 286 -15.08 3.83 10.56
CA LYS A 286 -16.04 4.91 10.84
C LYS A 286 -15.63 6.18 10.12
N SER A 287 -16.59 6.83 9.47
CA SER A 287 -16.44 8.17 8.91
C SER A 287 -17.39 9.10 9.62
N ARG A 288 -16.89 10.21 10.17
CA ARG A 288 -17.67 11.17 10.95
C ARG A 288 -18.46 10.54 12.09
N GLY A 289 -17.89 9.51 12.74
CA GLY A 289 -18.51 8.80 13.86
C GLY A 289 -19.53 7.72 13.47
N GLN A 290 -19.88 7.59 12.19
CA GLN A 290 -20.78 6.55 11.70
C GLN A 290 -20.00 5.37 11.12
N VAL A 291 -20.45 4.15 11.43
CA VAL A 291 -19.86 2.93 10.84
C VAL A 291 -20.12 2.93 9.34
N THR A 292 -19.05 2.87 8.57
CA THR A 292 -19.08 2.76 7.10
C THR A 292 -18.83 1.35 6.62
N GLU A 293 -18.00 0.58 7.35
CA GLU A 293 -17.70 -0.79 7.02
C GLU A 293 -17.32 -1.58 8.29
N THR A 294 -17.63 -2.88 8.29
CA THR A 294 -17.17 -3.82 9.31
C THR A 294 -16.57 -5.03 8.60
N VAL A 295 -15.25 -5.12 8.68
CA VAL A 295 -14.49 -6.24 8.10
C VAL A 295 -14.47 -7.38 9.10
N LYS A 296 -14.92 -8.56 8.67
CA LYS A 296 -15.05 -9.74 9.52
C LYS A 296 -14.09 -10.84 9.07
N ALA A 297 -13.63 -11.62 10.02
CA ALA A 297 -12.89 -12.84 9.74
C ALA A 297 -13.72 -13.81 8.87
N SER A 298 -13.05 -14.49 7.95
CA SER A 298 -13.67 -15.40 6.99
C SER A 298 -12.89 -16.71 6.89
N GLY A 299 -13.58 -17.79 6.61
CA GLY A 299 -12.97 -19.11 6.42
C GLY A 299 -12.77 -19.91 7.70
N ASN A 300 -11.77 -20.79 7.71
CA ASN A 300 -11.50 -21.71 8.81
C ASN A 300 -10.27 -21.24 9.61
N PRO A 301 -10.40 -21.01 10.93
CA PRO A 301 -9.30 -20.53 11.78
C PRO A 301 -8.33 -21.68 12.13
N THR A 302 -7.47 -22.05 11.20
CA THR A 302 -6.56 -23.22 11.30
C THR A 302 -5.56 -23.13 12.46
N LEU A 303 -5.26 -21.94 12.96
CA LEU A 303 -4.34 -21.69 14.06
C LEU A 303 -5.05 -21.30 15.38
N LYS A 304 -6.38 -21.39 15.41
CA LYS A 304 -7.17 -21.13 16.62
C LYS A 304 -6.73 -22.04 17.78
N GLY A 305 -6.55 -21.44 18.95
CA GLY A 305 -6.16 -22.15 20.17
C GLY A 305 -4.66 -22.48 20.27
N LYS A 306 -3.84 -22.19 19.24
CA LYS A 306 -2.40 -22.27 19.38
C LYS A 306 -1.89 -21.13 20.27
N LYS A 307 -0.94 -21.42 21.16
CA LYS A 307 -0.21 -20.36 21.88
C LYS A 307 0.40 -19.42 20.86
N THR A 308 -0.01 -18.16 20.86
CA THR A 308 0.43 -17.22 19.81
C THR A 308 1.05 -15.97 20.42
N VAL A 309 2.18 -15.56 19.89
CA VAL A 309 2.85 -14.32 20.23
C VAL A 309 2.99 -13.46 18.99
N VAL A 310 2.68 -12.17 19.10
CA VAL A 310 2.89 -11.20 18.03
C VAL A 310 4.02 -10.25 18.43
N LEU A 311 5.08 -10.22 17.64
CA LEU A 311 6.16 -9.25 17.80
C LEU A 311 5.82 -7.96 17.08
N VAL A 312 5.94 -6.84 17.77
CA VAL A 312 5.64 -5.50 17.26
C VAL A 312 6.70 -4.48 17.68
N ASN A 313 6.85 -3.41 16.90
CA ASN A 313 7.70 -2.27 17.24
C ASN A 313 7.12 -0.94 16.73
N GLY A 314 7.80 0.17 16.92
CA GLY A 314 7.37 1.49 16.50
C GLY A 314 7.18 1.68 15.00
N SER A 315 7.66 0.76 14.16
CA SER A 315 7.44 0.74 12.72
C SER A 315 6.31 -0.21 12.29
N SER A 316 5.70 -0.96 13.23
CA SER A 316 4.50 -1.76 12.96
C SER A 316 3.32 -0.82 12.82
N ALA A 317 2.72 -0.72 11.61
CA ALA A 317 1.68 0.27 11.31
C ALA A 317 0.50 -0.31 10.49
N SER A 318 -0.66 0.38 10.55
CA SER A 318 -1.81 0.12 9.65
C SER A 318 -2.28 -1.35 9.70
N ALA A 319 -2.19 -2.12 8.61
CA ALA A 319 -2.57 -3.53 8.52
C ALA A 319 -1.91 -4.40 9.61
N SER A 320 -0.66 -4.12 9.97
CA SER A 320 0.03 -4.78 11.09
C SER A 320 -0.68 -4.51 12.41
N GLU A 321 -1.13 -3.28 12.62
CA GLU A 321 -1.85 -2.89 13.82
C GLU A 321 -3.28 -3.47 13.84
N ILE A 322 -3.91 -3.64 12.69
CA ILE A 322 -5.21 -4.31 12.57
C ILE A 322 -5.10 -5.77 13.02
N VAL A 323 -4.11 -6.52 12.52
CA VAL A 323 -3.87 -7.91 12.95
C VAL A 323 -3.53 -7.97 14.42
N ALA A 324 -2.55 -7.18 14.88
CA ALA A 324 -2.12 -7.16 16.28
C ALA A 324 -3.27 -6.78 17.23
N GLY A 325 -4.04 -5.73 16.87
CA GLY A 325 -5.18 -5.26 17.65
C GLY A 325 -6.31 -6.27 17.72
N ALA A 326 -6.67 -6.89 16.61
CA ALA A 326 -7.70 -7.91 16.58
C ALA A 326 -7.32 -9.13 17.44
N LEU A 327 -6.12 -9.68 17.25
CA LEU A 327 -5.67 -10.85 18.01
C LEU A 327 -5.53 -10.53 19.51
N LYS A 328 -5.09 -9.32 19.86
CA LYS A 328 -5.04 -8.87 21.25
C LYS A 328 -6.42 -8.74 21.87
N ASP A 329 -7.37 -8.11 21.19
CA ASP A 329 -8.71 -7.85 21.70
C ASP A 329 -9.50 -9.16 21.95
N TYR A 330 -9.28 -10.17 21.12
CA TYR A 330 -9.85 -11.51 21.33
C TYR A 330 -8.99 -12.42 22.23
N GLN A 331 -7.88 -11.91 22.80
CA GLN A 331 -6.95 -12.71 23.59
C GLN A 331 -6.42 -13.95 22.84
N ALA A 332 -6.39 -13.87 21.52
CA ALA A 332 -5.88 -14.93 20.65
C ALA A 332 -4.35 -14.92 20.56
N ALA A 333 -3.70 -13.80 20.95
CA ALA A 333 -2.25 -13.68 21.01
C ALA A 333 -1.80 -12.73 22.11
N ILE A 334 -0.55 -12.91 22.55
CA ILE A 334 0.17 -12.01 23.46
C ILE A 334 1.08 -11.13 22.59
N LEU A 335 1.01 -9.81 22.74
CA LEU A 335 1.90 -8.88 22.05
C LEU A 335 3.17 -8.66 22.85
N VAL A 336 4.32 -8.77 22.19
CA VAL A 336 5.66 -8.57 22.77
C VAL A 336 6.44 -7.57 21.91
N GLY A 337 7.21 -6.71 22.53
CA GLY A 337 8.07 -5.72 21.86
C GLY A 337 7.84 -4.30 22.32
N GLU A 338 7.66 -3.38 21.39
CA GLU A 338 7.48 -1.96 21.67
C GLU A 338 6.15 -1.46 21.12
N LYS A 339 5.71 -0.28 21.61
CA LYS A 339 4.48 0.37 21.15
C LYS A 339 4.50 0.55 19.64
N THR A 340 3.37 0.26 18.96
CA THR A 340 3.22 0.39 17.52
C THR A 340 3.10 1.86 17.08
N PHE A 341 3.10 2.10 15.79
CA PHE A 341 3.14 3.43 15.16
C PHE A 341 1.93 4.31 15.49
N GLY A 342 0.72 3.76 15.42
CA GLY A 342 -0.52 4.51 15.65
C GLY A 342 -1.14 5.10 14.39
N LYS A 343 -1.19 4.35 13.28
CA LYS A 343 -1.89 4.75 12.06
C LYS A 343 -3.33 4.21 12.06
N GLY A 344 -4.22 4.89 12.79
CA GLY A 344 -5.64 4.54 12.89
C GLY A 344 -6.53 5.14 11.81
N THR A 345 -5.99 5.49 10.63
CA THR A 345 -6.70 6.07 9.49
C THR A 345 -6.79 5.10 8.32
N VAL A 346 -7.92 5.15 7.60
CA VAL A 346 -8.14 4.43 6.35
C VAL A 346 -7.85 5.36 5.19
N GLN A 347 -7.00 4.91 4.27
CA GLN A 347 -6.68 5.66 3.07
C GLN A 347 -7.26 4.99 1.85
N LYS A 348 -7.87 5.78 0.96
CA LYS A 348 -8.25 5.37 -0.38
C LYS A 348 -7.19 5.84 -1.35
N VAL A 349 -6.74 4.93 -2.20
CA VAL A 349 -5.87 5.22 -3.34
C VAL A 349 -6.76 5.51 -4.54
N ILE A 350 -6.60 6.67 -5.13
CA ILE A 350 -7.37 7.14 -6.28
C ILE A 350 -6.39 7.42 -7.40
N ASN A 351 -6.53 6.69 -8.51
CA ASN A 351 -5.77 6.97 -9.72
C ASN A 351 -6.30 8.25 -10.37
N LEU A 352 -5.42 9.16 -10.68
CA LEU A 352 -5.69 10.39 -11.41
C LEU A 352 -5.17 10.27 -12.85
N SER A 353 -5.38 11.31 -13.66
CA SER A 353 -4.83 11.37 -15.01
C SER A 353 -3.30 11.34 -15.01
N ASP A 354 -2.71 10.88 -16.11
CA ASP A 354 -1.27 10.80 -16.35
C ASP A 354 -0.52 9.99 -15.28
N ASP A 355 -1.09 8.86 -14.86
CA ASP A 355 -0.52 7.91 -13.89
C ASP A 355 -0.22 8.51 -12.50
N ARG A 356 -0.80 9.64 -12.14
CA ARG A 356 -0.70 10.25 -10.81
C ARG A 356 -1.64 9.54 -9.82
N ILE A 357 -1.33 9.66 -8.54
CA ILE A 357 -2.13 9.05 -7.46
C ILE A 357 -2.47 10.10 -6.39
N LEU A 358 -3.72 10.07 -5.95
CA LEU A 358 -4.15 10.73 -4.73
C LEU A 358 -4.44 9.67 -3.65
N LYS A 359 -3.68 9.69 -2.57
CA LYS A 359 -3.98 8.95 -1.35
C LYS A 359 -4.76 9.87 -0.42
N VAL A 360 -5.99 9.52 -0.08
CA VAL A 360 -6.85 10.37 0.74
C VAL A 360 -7.41 9.62 1.93
N THR A 361 -7.36 10.23 3.10
CA THR A 361 -7.98 9.69 4.32
C THR A 361 -9.50 9.79 4.20
N VAL A 362 -10.17 8.64 4.22
CA VAL A 362 -11.64 8.54 4.04
C VAL A 362 -12.38 8.16 5.31
N ALA A 363 -11.70 7.45 6.23
CA ALA A 363 -12.28 6.98 7.47
C ALA A 363 -11.19 6.79 8.55
N ARG A 364 -11.64 6.46 9.75
CA ARG A 364 -10.79 5.94 10.84
C ARG A 364 -11.20 4.50 11.12
N TRP A 365 -10.24 3.67 11.44
CA TRP A 365 -10.52 2.30 11.82
C TRP A 365 -10.43 2.10 13.35
N TYR A 366 -11.16 1.12 13.81
CA TYR A 366 -11.33 0.79 15.21
C TYR A 366 -11.12 -0.71 15.42
N THR A 367 -10.46 -1.07 16.50
CA THR A 367 -10.28 -2.47 16.88
C THR A 367 -11.63 -3.13 17.22
N PRO A 368 -11.72 -4.47 17.37
CA PRO A 368 -12.94 -5.13 17.80
C PRO A 368 -13.57 -4.59 19.09
N GLN A 369 -12.73 -4.06 20.01
CA GLN A 369 -13.20 -3.39 21.25
C GLN A 369 -13.49 -1.88 21.06
N ASP A 370 -13.69 -1.45 19.81
CA ASP A 370 -14.05 -0.06 19.45
C ASP A 370 -13.02 1.00 19.86
N ARG A 371 -11.71 0.65 19.86
CA ARG A 371 -10.62 1.60 20.14
C ARG A 371 -9.99 2.09 18.84
N ASN A 372 -9.95 3.41 18.65
CA ASN A 372 -9.12 4.01 17.62
C ASN A 372 -7.71 4.24 18.15
N ILE A 373 -6.70 3.95 17.35
CA ILE A 373 -5.30 3.99 17.77
C ILE A 373 -4.50 5.15 17.17
N THR A 374 -5.18 6.10 16.51
CA THR A 374 -4.50 7.23 15.84
C THR A 374 -3.60 7.97 16.81
N LYS A 375 -2.30 8.06 16.48
CA LYS A 375 -1.23 8.66 17.29
C LYS A 375 -0.91 7.94 18.63
N GLU A 376 -1.78 7.04 19.08
CA GLU A 376 -1.60 6.30 20.32
C GLU A 376 -0.89 4.96 20.14
N GLY A 377 -1.11 4.31 19.01
CA GLY A 377 -0.60 2.96 18.75
C GLY A 377 -1.20 1.89 19.66
N ILE A 378 -0.70 0.68 19.52
CA ILE A 378 -1.06 -0.46 20.37
C ILE A 378 0.09 -0.75 21.32
N GLN A 379 -0.18 -0.68 22.62
CA GLN A 379 0.80 -1.11 23.63
C GLN A 379 0.90 -2.63 23.63
N PRO A 380 2.11 -3.21 23.62
CA PRO A 380 2.29 -4.66 23.78
C PRO A 380 1.86 -5.09 25.19
N ASN A 381 1.51 -6.37 25.35
CA ASN A 381 1.26 -6.96 26.66
C ASN A 381 2.54 -7.04 27.48
N GLN A 382 3.68 -7.25 26.80
CA GLN A 382 5.00 -7.29 27.40
C GLN A 382 5.94 -6.38 26.64
N THR A 383 6.36 -5.29 27.28
CA THR A 383 7.34 -4.37 26.70
C THR A 383 8.73 -4.97 26.82
N VAL A 384 9.34 -5.26 25.68
CA VAL A 384 10.74 -5.69 25.56
C VAL A 384 11.41 -4.76 24.58
N LYS A 385 12.36 -3.95 25.05
CA LYS A 385 13.08 -3.01 24.19
C LYS A 385 14.21 -3.71 23.44
N MET A 386 14.48 -3.25 22.24
CA MET A 386 15.67 -3.59 21.46
C MET A 386 16.71 -2.50 21.70
N SER A 387 17.76 -2.79 22.43
CA SER A 387 18.83 -1.82 22.65
C SER A 387 19.80 -1.74 21.47
N SER A 388 20.54 -0.64 21.34
CA SER A 388 21.62 -0.53 20.36
C SER A 388 22.69 -1.63 20.58
N ASP A 389 22.96 -1.98 21.83
CA ASP A 389 23.92 -3.04 22.16
C ASP A 389 23.43 -4.42 21.74
N ASP A 390 22.11 -4.68 21.82
CA ASP A 390 21.53 -5.93 21.33
C ASP A 390 21.63 -6.02 19.81
N ASN A 391 21.27 -4.93 19.10
CA ASN A 391 21.40 -4.85 17.66
C ASN A 391 22.86 -5.05 17.20
N ASN A 392 23.80 -4.39 17.84
CA ASN A 392 25.23 -4.49 17.55
C ASN A 392 25.77 -5.89 17.79
N ALA A 393 25.35 -6.53 18.88
CA ALA A 393 25.75 -7.89 19.22
C ALA A 393 24.97 -8.98 18.49
N GLY A 394 23.97 -8.61 17.67
CA GLY A 394 23.10 -9.56 16.96
C GLY A 394 22.19 -10.36 17.90
N ARG A 395 21.91 -9.85 19.10
CA ARG A 395 20.95 -10.45 20.04
C ARG A 395 19.54 -9.97 19.72
N ASP A 396 18.56 -10.85 19.92
CA ASP A 396 17.14 -10.52 19.77
C ASP A 396 16.37 -10.92 21.04
N PRO A 397 16.36 -10.06 22.08
CA PRO A 397 15.65 -10.33 23.33
C PRO A 397 14.14 -10.40 23.14
N GLN A 398 13.58 -9.70 22.12
CA GLN A 398 12.15 -9.77 21.79
C GLN A 398 11.78 -11.16 21.24
N MET A 399 12.57 -11.68 20.31
CA MET A 399 12.37 -13.03 19.75
C MET A 399 12.61 -14.11 20.82
N ALA A 400 13.63 -13.94 21.67
CA ALA A 400 13.89 -14.88 22.77
C ALA A 400 12.66 -14.95 23.72
N ARG A 401 12.11 -13.79 24.10
CA ARG A 401 10.92 -13.73 24.94
C ARG A 401 9.69 -14.32 24.26
N ALA A 402 9.52 -14.08 22.97
CA ALA A 402 8.42 -14.66 22.20
C ALA A 402 8.49 -16.19 22.15
N LYS A 403 9.67 -16.76 21.99
CA LYS A 403 9.87 -18.22 22.02
C LYS A 403 9.49 -18.83 23.36
N GLU A 404 9.89 -18.21 24.47
CA GLU A 404 9.53 -18.67 25.83
C GLU A 404 8.00 -18.72 26.04
N LEU A 405 7.27 -17.75 25.48
CA LEU A 405 5.82 -17.66 25.63
C LEU A 405 5.07 -18.59 24.67
N ALA A 406 5.64 -18.89 23.52
CA ALA A 406 5.04 -19.75 22.50
C ALA A 406 5.31 -21.25 22.75
N SER A 407 6.30 -21.61 23.54
CA SER A 407 6.67 -23.00 23.86
C SER A 407 5.71 -23.72 24.81
#